data_526c8271dfcccab411bf5e385aca1665
#
_entry.id   526c8271dfcccab411bf5e385aca1665
#
_cell.length_a   1.000
_cell.length_b   1.000
_cell.length_c   1.000
_cell.angle_alpha   90.00
_cell.angle_beta   90.00
_cell.angle_gamma   90.00
#
_symmetry.space_group_name_H-M   'P 1'
#
loop_
_entity.id
_entity.type
_entity.pdbx_description
1 polymer ?
#
loop_
_entity_poly.entity_id
_entity_poly.type
_entity_poly.pdbx_seq_one_letter_code
_entity_poly.pdbx_strand_id
1 'polypeptide(L)'
;MSENSVEIKENAVAPIATEETKSAKERRRERWKRRRREKREKPRTAKEIFHEQQTWVSRAIFFLLVAFLVFPFVVLLRRVFPVTGWIVPGIAGLVCTSGFFYLFRKIKFTIWTIIGVVLITLSITTLTGKYSFRDVGYDYSGFLYNVSNEKKSLKDVFLQRPFPKYREFLKASRFTPEVRQYSLKAATKNFSKQQKGKGWQYVQYFSIYKEIDSKWKYVSDPVHRDYIAPAEESLGTFCGDCDDYSVLMAACITSIGGTVRLVRTETHVYPELKIENKEDYKLVKNLIRNQLFSKVARKKRIYCHEDGYGDIWINLDYTDHYPGAKFLADDVISVLEIP
;
A
#
# COMPACT_ATOMS: atom_id res chain seq x y z
N MET A 1 -102.99 -52.65 26.69
CA MET A 1 -101.87 -53.20 27.44
C MET A 1 -100.64 -53.01 26.57
N SER A 2 -99.87 -52.01 26.82
CA SER A 2 -98.49 -51.85 26.37
C SER A 2 -97.95 -50.58 27.04
N GLU A 3 -97.07 -50.74 27.92
CA GLU A 3 -96.40 -49.70 28.64
C GLU A 3 -95.37 -49.05 27.73
N ASN A 4 -95.42 -47.74 27.62
CA ASN A 4 -94.39 -46.93 26.98
C ASN A 4 -93.45 -46.41 28.06
N SER A 5 -92.25 -46.95 28.09
CA SER A 5 -91.17 -46.43 28.88
C SER A 5 -90.46 -45.31 28.09
N VAL A 6 -90.48 -44.11 28.65
CA VAL A 6 -89.75 -42.91 28.14
C VAL A 6 -88.35 -42.94 28.70
N GLU A 7 -87.40 -43.08 27.80
CA GLU A 7 -85.95 -43.02 28.13
C GLU A 7 -85.48 -41.53 28.14
N ILE A 8 -85.17 -41.06 29.32
CA ILE A 8 -84.58 -39.71 29.55
C ILE A 8 -83.10 -39.76 29.23
N LYS A 9 -82.73 -39.18 28.09
CA LYS A 9 -81.28 -38.94 27.80
C LYS A 9 -80.75 -37.83 28.67
N GLU A 10 -79.87 -38.21 29.56
CA GLU A 10 -79.04 -37.33 30.40
C GLU A 10 -77.97 -36.63 29.52
N ASN A 11 -78.12 -35.31 29.27
CA ASN A 11 -77.15 -34.51 28.59
C ASN A 11 -75.99 -34.29 29.50
N ALA A 12 -74.87 -34.96 29.26
CA ALA A 12 -73.58 -34.71 29.91
C ALA A 12 -73.10 -33.32 29.51
N VAL A 13 -73.20 -32.40 30.45
CA VAL A 13 -72.52 -31.06 30.38
C VAL A 13 -71.05 -31.26 30.51
N ALA A 14 -70.33 -30.98 29.40
CA ALA A 14 -68.86 -30.99 29.43
C ALA A 14 -68.34 -29.96 30.44
N PRO A 15 -67.37 -30.30 31.30
CA PRO A 15 -66.86 -29.37 32.33
C PRO A 15 -66.18 -28.18 31.64
N ILE A 16 -66.71 -26.98 31.90
CA ILE A 16 -66.10 -25.71 31.54
C ILE A 16 -64.77 -25.69 32.33
N ALA A 17 -63.65 -25.92 31.62
CA ALA A 17 -62.30 -25.85 32.18
C ALA A 17 -62.06 -24.41 32.65
N THR A 18 -62.22 -24.18 33.94
CA THR A 18 -62.02 -22.90 34.59
C THR A 18 -60.55 -22.48 34.50
N GLU A 19 -60.28 -21.26 34.02
CA GLU A 19 -58.98 -20.59 33.94
C GLU A 19 -58.29 -20.45 35.32
N GLU A 20 -58.85 -20.97 36.39
CA GLU A 20 -58.42 -20.76 37.77
C GLU A 20 -57.26 -21.64 38.26
N THR A 21 -56.81 -22.60 37.49
CA THR A 21 -55.76 -23.55 37.97
C THR A 21 -54.36 -23.27 37.47
N LYS A 22 -54.13 -22.20 36.69
CA LYS A 22 -52.74 -21.86 36.28
C LYS A 22 -51.92 -21.25 37.41
N SER A 23 -50.74 -21.84 37.66
CA SER A 23 -49.81 -21.34 38.67
C SER A 23 -49.46 -19.87 38.42
N ALA A 24 -49.22 -19.08 39.48
CA ALA A 24 -48.82 -17.67 39.35
C ALA A 24 -47.61 -17.46 38.41
N LYS A 25 -46.74 -18.46 38.31
CA LYS A 25 -45.56 -18.49 37.44
C LYS A 25 -45.96 -18.62 35.94
N GLU A 26 -46.98 -19.41 35.64
CA GLU A 26 -47.49 -19.57 34.28
C GLU A 26 -48.24 -18.32 33.81
N ARG A 27 -49.07 -17.71 34.63
CA ARG A 27 -49.74 -16.43 34.33
C ARG A 27 -48.72 -15.31 34.10
N ARG A 28 -47.61 -15.28 34.81
CA ARG A 28 -46.50 -14.31 34.61
C ARG A 28 -45.77 -14.56 33.27
N ARG A 29 -45.58 -15.81 32.88
CA ARG A 29 -44.95 -16.25 31.64
C ARG A 29 -45.85 -15.94 30.43
N GLU A 30 -47.15 -16.15 30.53
CA GLU A 30 -48.13 -15.82 29.47
C GLU A 30 -48.26 -14.29 29.31
N ARG A 31 -48.37 -13.52 30.37
CA ARG A 31 -48.35 -12.04 30.30
C ARG A 31 -47.06 -11.51 29.68
N TRP A 32 -45.94 -12.14 29.92
CA TRP A 32 -44.65 -11.75 29.34
C TRP A 32 -44.65 -12.11 27.83
N LYS A 33 -45.14 -13.28 27.42
CA LYS A 33 -45.26 -13.69 26.03
C LYS A 33 -46.24 -12.79 25.24
N ARG A 34 -47.36 -12.43 25.85
CA ARG A 34 -48.36 -11.53 25.26
C ARG A 34 -47.81 -10.12 25.07
N ARG A 35 -47.16 -9.55 26.07
CA ARG A 35 -46.46 -8.24 25.97
C ARG A 35 -45.38 -8.25 24.89
N ARG A 36 -44.71 -9.38 24.70
CA ARG A 36 -43.66 -9.53 23.68
C ARG A 36 -44.23 -9.63 22.29
N ARG A 37 -45.41 -10.26 22.11
CA ARG A 37 -46.19 -10.29 20.86
C ARG A 37 -46.76 -8.91 20.53
N GLU A 38 -47.40 -8.27 21.48
CA GLU A 38 -47.98 -6.90 21.32
C GLU A 38 -46.87 -5.86 20.97
N LYS A 39 -45.67 -5.99 21.53
CA LYS A 39 -44.50 -5.17 21.13
C LYS A 39 -44.00 -5.46 19.71
N ARG A 40 -44.14 -6.70 19.21
CA ARG A 40 -43.77 -7.05 17.84
C ARG A 40 -44.82 -6.63 16.79
N GLU A 41 -46.08 -6.59 17.18
CA GLU A 41 -47.22 -6.26 16.30
C GLU A 41 -47.49 -4.74 16.24
N LYS A 42 -46.96 -3.95 17.14
CA LYS A 42 -47.06 -2.49 17.03
C LYS A 42 -46.29 -2.00 15.80
N PRO A 43 -46.96 -1.28 14.87
CA PRO A 43 -46.27 -0.65 13.75
C PRO A 43 -45.22 0.30 14.32
N ARG A 44 -43.96 0.13 13.88
CA ARG A 44 -42.87 0.98 14.30
C ARG A 44 -43.10 2.40 13.79
N THR A 45 -42.93 3.39 14.66
CA THR A 45 -43.03 4.78 14.24
C THR A 45 -41.85 5.13 13.29
N ALA A 46 -42.10 6.05 12.36
CA ALA A 46 -41.07 6.51 11.41
C ALA A 46 -39.80 6.97 12.13
N LYS A 47 -39.95 7.56 13.34
CA LYS A 47 -38.85 8.00 14.19
C LYS A 47 -38.02 6.83 14.75
N GLU A 48 -38.64 5.70 15.11
CA GLU A 48 -37.94 4.49 15.57
C GLU A 48 -37.21 3.80 14.43
N ILE A 49 -37.80 3.76 13.23
CA ILE A 49 -37.17 3.20 12.03
C ILE A 49 -35.96 4.05 11.65
N PHE A 50 -36.08 5.38 11.66
CA PHE A 50 -34.98 6.30 11.38
C PHE A 50 -33.83 6.16 12.36
N HIS A 51 -34.13 6.05 13.64
CA HIS A 51 -33.11 5.88 14.68
C HIS A 51 -32.40 4.51 14.59
N GLU A 52 -33.13 3.44 14.25
CA GLU A 52 -32.57 2.11 14.01
C GLU A 52 -31.68 2.09 12.77
N GLN A 53 -32.10 2.73 11.66
CA GLN A 53 -31.27 2.88 10.46
C GLN A 53 -30.00 3.68 10.75
N GLN A 54 -30.09 4.81 11.45
CA GLN A 54 -28.92 5.62 11.82
C GLN A 54 -27.92 4.84 12.68
N THR A 55 -28.39 4.02 13.64
CA THR A 55 -27.51 3.18 14.44
C THR A 55 -26.86 2.05 13.63
N TRP A 56 -27.58 1.49 12.66
CA TRP A 56 -27.02 0.45 11.80
C TRP A 56 -25.97 1.02 10.85
N VAL A 57 -26.21 2.15 10.20
CA VAL A 57 -25.27 2.85 9.33
C VAL A 57 -23.99 3.20 10.10
N SER A 58 -24.12 3.77 11.30
CA SER A 58 -22.94 4.10 12.12
C SER A 58 -22.11 2.87 12.50
N ARG A 59 -22.74 1.72 12.75
CA ARG A 59 -22.06 0.45 13.02
C ARG A 59 -21.36 -0.09 11.78
N ALA A 60 -22.00 0.01 10.60
CA ALA A 60 -21.41 -0.43 9.34
C ALA A 60 -20.19 0.42 8.99
N ILE A 61 -20.29 1.74 9.08
CA ILE A 61 -19.14 2.64 8.85
C ILE A 61 -18.00 2.31 9.80
N PHE A 62 -18.30 2.12 11.09
CA PHE A 62 -17.27 1.79 12.07
C PHE A 62 -16.60 0.45 11.80
N PHE A 63 -17.37 -0.58 11.39
CA PHE A 63 -16.84 -1.87 10.98
C PHE A 63 -15.91 -1.75 9.77
N LEU A 64 -16.32 -0.97 8.76
CA LEU A 64 -15.49 -0.72 7.56
C LEU A 64 -14.18 -0.01 7.91
N LEU A 65 -14.20 0.96 8.82
CA LEU A 65 -12.99 1.64 9.30
C LEU A 65 -12.04 0.66 10.01
N VAL A 66 -12.56 -0.22 10.86
CA VAL A 66 -11.74 -1.25 11.54
C VAL A 66 -11.19 -2.24 10.52
N ALA A 67 -12.00 -2.69 9.56
CA ALA A 67 -11.57 -3.59 8.49
C ALA A 67 -10.44 -2.95 7.64
N PHE A 68 -10.56 -1.67 7.31
CA PHE A 68 -9.54 -0.92 6.61
C PHE A 68 -8.20 -0.88 7.37
N LEU A 69 -8.24 -0.69 8.70
CA LEU A 69 -7.05 -0.70 9.55
C LEU A 69 -6.43 -2.10 9.70
N VAL A 70 -7.25 -3.16 9.68
CA VAL A 70 -6.79 -4.56 9.81
C VAL A 70 -6.28 -5.11 8.48
N PHE A 71 -6.70 -4.56 7.35
CA PHE A 71 -6.37 -5.08 6.01
C PHE A 71 -4.85 -5.21 5.75
N PRO A 72 -3.97 -4.26 6.12
CA PRO A 72 -2.52 -4.44 5.98
C PRO A 72 -1.98 -5.66 6.75
N PHE A 73 -2.55 -5.95 7.92
CA PHE A 73 -2.17 -7.13 8.70
C PHE A 73 -2.58 -8.44 7.98
N VAL A 74 -3.74 -8.46 7.33
CA VAL A 74 -4.16 -9.61 6.50
C VAL A 74 -3.19 -9.85 5.33
N VAL A 75 -2.77 -8.76 4.66
CA VAL A 75 -1.78 -8.83 3.57
C VAL A 75 -0.43 -9.33 4.09
N LEU A 76 0.00 -8.86 5.27
CA LEU A 76 1.22 -9.32 5.92
C LEU A 76 1.17 -10.81 6.28
N LEU A 77 0.05 -11.28 6.84
CA LEU A 77 -0.15 -12.70 7.16
C LEU A 77 -0.06 -13.58 5.91
N ARG A 78 -0.61 -13.14 4.78
CA ARG A 78 -0.47 -13.86 3.51
C ARG A 78 0.98 -14.01 3.11
N ARG A 79 1.79 -12.96 3.29
CA ARG A 79 3.22 -12.99 2.98
C ARG A 79 3.99 -13.99 3.86
N VAL A 80 3.64 -14.06 5.17
CA VAL A 80 4.28 -14.99 6.12
C VAL A 80 3.83 -16.43 5.89
N PHE A 81 2.58 -16.64 5.44
CA PHE A 81 1.99 -17.97 5.20
C PHE A 81 1.52 -18.16 3.75
N PRO A 82 2.44 -18.17 2.76
CA PRO A 82 2.08 -18.19 1.34
C PRO A 82 1.32 -19.45 0.92
N VAL A 83 1.58 -20.60 1.58
CA VAL A 83 0.97 -21.91 1.25
C VAL A 83 -0.56 -21.92 1.48
N THR A 84 -1.06 -21.10 2.39
CA THR A 84 -2.49 -21.05 2.74
C THR A 84 -3.32 -20.14 1.84
N GLY A 85 -2.70 -19.45 0.88
CA GLY A 85 -3.35 -18.47 0.02
C GLY A 85 -4.02 -17.34 0.81
N TRP A 86 -5.28 -17.01 0.47
CA TRP A 86 -6.06 -15.97 1.15
C TRP A 86 -6.99 -16.49 2.26
N ILE A 87 -7.11 -17.82 2.43
CA ILE A 87 -8.10 -18.41 3.35
C ILE A 87 -7.72 -18.11 4.80
N VAL A 88 -6.53 -18.51 5.24
CA VAL A 88 -6.10 -18.31 6.64
C VAL A 88 -5.94 -16.83 6.99
N PRO A 89 -5.28 -15.99 6.18
CA PRO A 89 -5.22 -14.56 6.41
C PRO A 89 -6.61 -13.89 6.43
N GLY A 90 -7.53 -14.31 5.56
CA GLY A 90 -8.89 -13.81 5.51
C GLY A 90 -9.69 -14.12 6.79
N ILE A 91 -9.64 -15.37 7.27
CA ILE A 91 -10.28 -15.78 8.53
C ILE A 91 -9.66 -15.01 9.71
N ALA A 92 -8.35 -14.93 9.80
CA ALA A 92 -7.66 -14.16 10.84
C ALA A 92 -8.07 -12.67 10.81
N GLY A 93 -8.17 -12.08 9.62
CA GLY A 93 -8.65 -10.71 9.44
C GLY A 93 -10.07 -10.50 9.93
N LEU A 94 -10.99 -11.42 9.65
CA LEU A 94 -12.37 -11.36 10.13
C LEU A 94 -12.44 -11.49 11.66
N VAL A 95 -11.68 -12.39 12.24
CA VAL A 95 -11.61 -12.57 13.70
C VAL A 95 -11.04 -11.31 14.37
N CYS A 96 -9.94 -10.77 13.87
CA CYS A 96 -9.34 -9.53 14.37
C CYS A 96 -10.31 -8.35 14.24
N THR A 97 -10.93 -8.17 13.06
CA THR A 97 -11.89 -7.08 12.83
C THR A 97 -13.08 -7.18 13.80
N SER A 98 -13.62 -8.37 13.99
CA SER A 98 -14.73 -8.61 14.92
C SER A 98 -14.32 -8.37 16.38
N GLY A 99 -13.13 -8.81 16.78
CA GLY A 99 -12.57 -8.59 18.13
C GLY A 99 -12.35 -7.10 18.40
N PHE A 100 -11.72 -6.36 17.50
CA PHE A 100 -11.54 -4.91 17.63
C PHE A 100 -12.86 -4.16 17.61
N PHE A 101 -13.81 -4.56 16.76
CA PHE A 101 -15.14 -3.96 16.75
C PHE A 101 -15.84 -4.12 18.10
N TYR A 102 -15.76 -5.30 18.73
CA TYR A 102 -16.33 -5.54 20.05
C TYR A 102 -15.63 -4.71 21.14
N LEU A 103 -14.30 -4.68 21.13
CA LEU A 103 -13.50 -3.92 22.08
C LEU A 103 -13.79 -2.41 21.99
N PHE A 104 -13.76 -1.87 20.78
CA PHE A 104 -13.97 -0.45 20.52
C PHE A 104 -15.41 0.01 20.74
N ARG A 105 -16.37 -0.93 20.78
CA ARG A 105 -17.75 -0.59 21.12
C ARG A 105 -17.89 0.07 22.49
N LYS A 106 -17.00 -0.24 23.45
CA LYS A 106 -17.01 0.34 24.80
C LYS A 106 -16.48 1.78 24.82
N ILE A 107 -15.59 2.15 23.90
CA ILE A 107 -14.92 3.46 23.85
C ILE A 107 -15.33 4.30 22.63
N LYS A 108 -16.56 4.12 22.17
CA LYS A 108 -17.08 4.78 20.95
C LYS A 108 -16.85 6.28 20.92
N PHE A 109 -17.16 6.97 22.03
CA PHE A 109 -17.06 8.42 22.09
C PHE A 109 -15.63 8.90 21.81
N THR A 110 -14.65 8.30 22.49
CA THR A 110 -13.23 8.62 22.31
C THR A 110 -12.77 8.41 20.87
N ILE A 111 -13.21 7.31 20.23
CA ILE A 111 -12.83 7.01 18.84
C ILE A 111 -13.43 8.03 17.88
N TRP A 112 -14.70 8.38 18.03
CA TRP A 112 -15.33 9.40 17.18
C TRP A 112 -14.71 10.77 17.37
N THR A 113 -14.27 11.11 18.59
CA THR A 113 -13.52 12.34 18.86
C THR A 113 -12.18 12.35 18.14
N ILE A 114 -11.41 11.25 18.22
CA ILE A 114 -10.13 11.11 17.51
C ILE A 114 -10.32 11.23 15.99
N ILE A 115 -11.31 10.51 15.43
CA ILE A 115 -11.63 10.58 14.00
C ILE A 115 -11.99 12.03 13.61
N GLY A 116 -12.81 12.71 14.42
CA GLY A 116 -13.17 14.10 14.19
C GLY A 116 -11.95 15.03 14.16
N VAL A 117 -11.05 14.90 15.13
CA VAL A 117 -9.79 15.68 15.18
C VAL A 117 -8.93 15.40 13.94
N VAL A 118 -8.75 14.13 13.57
CA VAL A 118 -7.97 13.75 12.37
C VAL A 118 -8.58 14.34 11.10
N LEU A 119 -9.91 14.26 10.94
CA LEU A 119 -10.59 14.83 9.77
C LEU A 119 -10.48 16.35 9.71
N ILE A 120 -10.60 17.05 10.85
CA ILE A 120 -10.43 18.50 10.92
C ILE A 120 -8.99 18.87 10.56
N THR A 121 -8.01 18.22 11.15
CA THR A 121 -6.59 18.46 10.86
C THR A 121 -6.29 18.23 9.37
N LEU A 122 -6.77 17.12 8.81
CA LEU A 122 -6.58 16.78 7.40
C LEU A 122 -7.29 17.79 6.47
N SER A 123 -8.46 18.30 6.86
CA SER A 123 -9.14 19.35 6.11
C SER A 123 -8.34 20.66 6.11
N ILE A 124 -7.78 21.05 7.25
CA ILE A 124 -6.93 22.25 7.37
C ILE A 124 -5.65 22.07 6.51
N THR A 125 -4.99 20.92 6.59
CA THR A 125 -3.77 20.67 5.80
C THR A 125 -4.06 20.61 4.30
N THR A 126 -5.23 20.11 3.90
CA THR A 126 -5.69 20.12 2.50
C THR A 126 -5.91 21.55 2.01
N LEU A 127 -6.55 22.41 2.80
CA LEU A 127 -6.77 23.83 2.45
C LEU A 127 -5.46 24.63 2.37
N THR A 128 -4.47 24.28 3.19
CA THR A 128 -3.14 24.90 3.17
C THR A 128 -2.20 24.31 2.11
N GLY A 129 -2.64 23.31 1.35
CA GLY A 129 -1.85 22.63 0.31
C GLY A 129 -0.69 21.77 0.82
N LYS A 130 -0.57 21.56 2.16
CA LYS A 130 0.56 20.82 2.74
C LYS A 130 0.38 19.29 2.65
N TYR A 131 -0.83 18.80 2.89
CA TYR A 131 -1.14 17.36 2.88
C TYR A 131 -2.65 17.16 2.68
N SER A 132 -3.05 16.42 1.67
CA SER A 132 -4.44 16.29 1.24
C SER A 132 -5.02 14.90 1.53
N PHE A 133 -6.35 14.77 1.44
CA PHE A 133 -7.02 13.46 1.47
C PHE A 133 -6.50 12.50 0.39
N ARG A 134 -6.07 13.03 -0.75
CA ARG A 134 -5.47 12.26 -1.84
C ARG A 134 -4.13 11.66 -1.41
N ASP A 135 -3.31 12.42 -0.68
CA ASP A 135 -2.00 11.96 -0.18
C ASP A 135 -2.16 10.83 0.84
N VAL A 136 -3.18 10.88 1.72
CA VAL A 136 -3.52 9.75 2.60
C VAL A 136 -3.79 8.48 1.80
N GLY A 137 -4.54 8.59 0.69
CA GLY A 137 -4.82 7.47 -0.20
C GLY A 137 -3.56 6.92 -0.86
N TYR A 138 -2.66 7.79 -1.29
CA TYR A 138 -1.37 7.40 -1.86
C TYR A 138 -0.48 6.72 -0.83
N ASP A 139 -0.33 7.30 0.37
CA ASP A 139 0.49 6.74 1.44
C ASP A 139 -0.02 5.36 1.88
N TYR A 140 -1.34 5.22 2.04
CA TYR A 140 -1.93 3.93 2.38
C TYR A 140 -1.71 2.88 1.29
N SER A 141 -1.92 3.25 0.02
CA SER A 141 -1.69 2.34 -1.10
C SER A 141 -0.21 1.98 -1.26
N GLY A 142 0.69 2.93 -1.03
CA GLY A 142 2.14 2.70 -1.00
C GLY A 142 2.56 1.79 0.15
N PHE A 143 1.98 1.96 1.34
CA PHE A 143 2.20 1.06 2.46
C PHE A 143 1.74 -0.37 2.14
N LEU A 144 0.54 -0.54 1.56
CA LEU A 144 0.06 -1.85 1.12
C LEU A 144 0.99 -2.49 0.07
N TYR A 145 1.48 -1.70 -0.88
CA TYR A 145 2.46 -2.17 -1.86
C TYR A 145 3.74 -2.67 -1.17
N ASN A 146 4.30 -1.91 -0.24
CA ASN A 146 5.48 -2.31 0.53
C ASN A 146 5.24 -3.59 1.33
N VAL A 147 4.08 -3.71 2.00
CA VAL A 147 3.70 -4.92 2.76
C VAL A 147 3.58 -6.14 1.85
N SER A 148 3.03 -5.98 0.65
CA SER A 148 2.84 -7.07 -0.31
C SER A 148 4.10 -7.46 -1.07
N ASN A 149 5.12 -6.60 -1.08
CA ASN A 149 6.36 -6.84 -1.82
C ASN A 149 7.26 -7.84 -1.06
N GLU A 150 7.37 -9.06 -1.58
CA GLU A 150 8.17 -10.13 -0.99
C GLU A 150 9.68 -9.82 -0.98
N LYS A 151 10.14 -8.91 -1.85
CA LYS A 151 11.54 -8.50 -1.93
C LYS A 151 11.96 -7.53 -0.81
N LYS A 152 11.02 -6.95 -0.05
CA LYS A 152 11.35 -6.05 1.07
C LYS A 152 11.40 -6.81 2.39
N SER A 153 12.40 -6.54 3.24
CA SER A 153 12.43 -7.11 4.58
C SER A 153 11.29 -6.55 5.43
N LEU A 154 10.82 -7.30 6.44
CA LEU A 154 9.79 -6.80 7.36
C LEU A 154 10.24 -5.53 8.08
N LYS A 155 11.54 -5.44 8.41
CA LYS A 155 12.14 -4.26 9.03
C LYS A 155 11.98 -3.03 8.12
N ASP A 156 12.28 -3.17 6.83
CA ASP A 156 12.17 -2.07 5.86
C ASP A 156 10.72 -1.64 5.65
N VAL A 157 9.78 -2.59 5.65
CA VAL A 157 8.33 -2.28 5.54
C VAL A 157 7.84 -1.37 6.66
N PHE A 158 8.32 -1.59 7.90
CA PHE A 158 7.87 -0.81 9.06
C PHE A 158 8.69 0.45 9.32
N LEU A 159 9.95 0.49 8.90
CA LEU A 159 10.84 1.64 9.12
C LEU A 159 10.84 2.65 7.96
N GLN A 160 10.58 2.21 6.73
CA GLN A 160 10.54 3.08 5.57
C GLN A 160 9.13 3.64 5.36
N ARG A 161 9.05 4.94 5.08
CA ARG A 161 7.80 5.56 4.67
C ARG A 161 7.36 5.02 3.30
N PRO A 162 6.05 4.98 3.00
CA PRO A 162 5.58 4.67 1.65
C PRO A 162 6.18 5.63 0.62
N PHE A 163 6.53 5.11 -0.56
CA PHE A 163 7.02 5.97 -1.64
C PHE A 163 5.84 6.77 -2.21
N PRO A 164 5.85 8.11 -2.11
CA PRO A 164 4.73 8.92 -2.57
C PRO A 164 4.57 8.78 -4.08
N LYS A 165 3.34 8.88 -4.57
CA LYS A 165 3.01 8.76 -6.01
C LYS A 165 3.61 7.51 -6.69
N TYR A 166 3.88 6.43 -5.95
CA TYR A 166 4.59 5.25 -6.46
C TYR A 166 3.99 4.70 -7.77
N ARG A 167 2.66 4.79 -7.95
CA ARG A 167 1.98 4.34 -9.18
C ARG A 167 2.35 5.21 -10.38
N GLU A 168 2.53 6.51 -10.17
CA GLU A 168 2.93 7.45 -11.21
C GLU A 168 4.37 7.16 -11.62
N PHE A 169 5.28 6.98 -10.64
CA PHE A 169 6.65 6.55 -10.90
C PHE A 169 6.75 5.20 -11.62
N LEU A 170 6.01 4.18 -11.17
CA LEU A 170 5.99 2.87 -11.84
C LEU A 170 5.46 2.96 -13.27
N LYS A 171 4.47 3.82 -13.51
CA LYS A 171 3.94 4.04 -14.86
C LYS A 171 4.93 4.80 -15.74
N ALA A 172 5.53 5.86 -15.22
CA ALA A 172 6.48 6.70 -15.92
C ALA A 172 7.78 5.96 -16.27
N SER A 173 8.23 5.05 -15.36
CA SER A 173 9.43 4.22 -15.57
C SER A 173 9.22 3.03 -16.51
N ARG A 174 8.04 2.83 -17.07
CA ARG A 174 7.83 1.80 -18.10
C ARG A 174 8.55 2.21 -19.36
N PHE A 175 9.39 1.32 -19.89
CA PHE A 175 10.06 1.57 -21.15
C PHE A 175 9.15 1.25 -22.34
N THR A 176 9.19 2.13 -23.33
CA THR A 176 8.60 1.94 -24.66
C THR A 176 9.62 1.30 -25.61
N PRO A 177 9.21 0.84 -26.82
CA PRO A 177 10.14 0.38 -27.83
C PRO A 177 11.24 1.41 -28.15
N GLU A 178 10.91 2.71 -28.15
CA GLU A 178 11.82 3.82 -28.41
C GLU A 178 12.88 3.94 -27.31
N VAL A 179 12.47 3.88 -26.03
CA VAL A 179 13.39 3.88 -24.90
C VAL A 179 14.32 2.67 -24.96
N ARG A 180 13.78 1.47 -25.26
CA ARG A 180 14.59 0.26 -25.41
C ARG A 180 15.59 0.39 -26.57
N GLN A 181 15.15 0.89 -27.74
CA GLN A 181 16.04 1.07 -28.89
C GLN A 181 17.17 2.05 -28.55
N TYR A 182 16.86 3.15 -27.89
CA TYR A 182 17.87 4.08 -27.40
C TYR A 182 18.84 3.40 -26.45
N SER A 183 18.34 2.65 -25.47
CA SER A 183 19.15 1.96 -24.46
C SER A 183 20.13 0.98 -25.08
N LEU A 184 19.70 0.19 -26.07
CA LEU A 184 20.57 -0.75 -26.80
C LEU A 184 21.69 -0.02 -27.55
N LYS A 185 21.41 1.13 -28.15
CA LYS A 185 22.43 1.97 -28.82
C LYS A 185 23.37 2.60 -27.81
N ALA A 186 22.85 3.16 -26.73
CA ALA A 186 23.61 3.82 -25.69
C ALA A 186 24.52 2.84 -24.92
N ALA A 187 24.03 1.61 -24.67
CA ALA A 187 24.77 0.56 -23.97
C ALA A 187 26.10 0.22 -24.64
N THR A 188 26.18 0.28 -25.97
CA THR A 188 27.39 -0.07 -26.72
C THR A 188 28.19 1.14 -27.23
N LYS A 189 27.70 2.36 -27.03
CA LYS A 189 28.29 3.58 -27.56
C LYS A 189 29.61 3.96 -26.90
N ASN A 190 29.69 3.78 -25.61
CA ASN A 190 30.87 4.13 -24.79
C ASN A 190 31.65 2.88 -24.39
N PHE A 191 32.92 3.05 -24.04
CA PHE A 191 33.75 2.02 -23.38
C PHE A 191 33.91 0.74 -24.21
N SER A 192 34.05 0.81 -25.54
CA SER A 192 34.10 -0.32 -26.46
C SER A 192 35.15 -1.39 -26.08
N LYS A 193 36.31 -0.98 -25.56
CA LYS A 193 37.36 -1.90 -25.11
C LYS A 193 36.94 -2.74 -23.91
N GLN A 194 36.19 -2.16 -22.96
CA GLN A 194 35.74 -2.81 -21.72
C GLN A 194 34.49 -3.67 -21.93
N GLN A 195 33.73 -3.48 -23.00
CA GLN A 195 32.53 -4.23 -23.36
C GLN A 195 32.77 -5.75 -23.53
N LYS A 196 34.01 -6.17 -23.76
CA LYS A 196 34.39 -7.59 -23.97
C LYS A 196 34.96 -8.23 -22.69
N GLY A 197 35.09 -7.49 -21.61
CA GLY A 197 35.71 -7.94 -20.38
C GLY A 197 34.74 -8.53 -19.36
N LYS A 198 35.27 -9.01 -18.22
CA LYS A 198 34.47 -9.41 -17.07
C LYS A 198 33.63 -8.24 -16.59
N GLY A 199 32.34 -8.46 -16.30
CA GLY A 199 31.41 -7.42 -15.90
C GLY A 199 30.93 -6.52 -17.03
N TRP A 200 30.96 -7.01 -18.28
CA TRP A 200 30.51 -6.28 -19.47
C TRP A 200 29.09 -5.72 -19.33
N GLN A 201 28.21 -6.41 -18.63
CA GLN A 201 26.85 -5.94 -18.33
C GLN A 201 26.85 -4.62 -17.56
N TYR A 202 27.69 -4.50 -16.54
CA TYR A 202 27.84 -3.23 -15.79
C TYR A 202 28.44 -2.12 -16.68
N VAL A 203 29.35 -2.47 -17.58
CA VAL A 203 29.89 -1.51 -18.56
C VAL A 203 28.79 -0.97 -19.44
N GLN A 204 27.83 -1.80 -19.85
CA GLN A 204 26.68 -1.36 -20.64
C GLN A 204 25.78 -0.41 -19.85
N TYR A 205 25.45 -0.73 -18.60
CA TYR A 205 24.68 0.16 -17.73
C TYR A 205 25.37 1.51 -17.53
N PHE A 206 26.69 1.51 -17.31
CA PHE A 206 27.45 2.73 -17.16
C PHE A 206 27.68 3.49 -18.48
N SER A 207 27.60 2.81 -19.61
CA SER A 207 27.58 3.49 -20.91
C SER A 207 26.27 4.26 -21.12
N ILE A 208 25.13 3.67 -20.72
CA ILE A 208 23.83 4.36 -20.70
C ILE A 208 23.88 5.57 -19.76
N TYR A 209 24.36 5.35 -18.52
CA TYR A 209 24.55 6.44 -17.54
C TYR A 209 25.31 7.61 -18.16
N LYS A 210 26.49 7.34 -18.73
CA LYS A 210 27.34 8.36 -19.34
C LYS A 210 26.63 9.09 -20.48
N GLU A 211 25.87 8.39 -21.28
CA GLU A 211 25.17 8.95 -22.44
C GLU A 211 24.02 9.88 -22.01
N ILE A 212 23.27 9.50 -20.96
CA ILE A 212 22.20 10.32 -20.40
C ILE A 212 22.79 11.51 -19.65
N ASP A 213 23.72 11.27 -18.73
CA ASP A 213 24.38 12.30 -17.91
C ASP A 213 25.01 13.41 -18.77
N SER A 214 25.65 13.04 -19.88
CA SER A 214 26.29 14.00 -20.78
C SER A 214 25.31 14.92 -21.54
N LYS A 215 24.05 14.56 -21.62
CA LYS A 215 23.00 15.31 -22.34
C LYS A 215 22.02 16.00 -21.40
N TRP A 216 21.90 15.50 -20.17
CA TRP A 216 20.89 15.93 -19.24
C TRP A 216 21.03 17.40 -18.86
N LYS A 217 19.92 18.11 -18.88
CA LYS A 217 19.82 19.49 -18.41
C LYS A 217 18.77 19.56 -17.31
N TYR A 218 19.17 20.01 -16.14
CA TYR A 218 18.26 20.21 -15.04
C TYR A 218 17.27 21.35 -15.33
N VAL A 219 16.00 21.08 -15.21
CA VAL A 219 14.90 22.05 -15.31
C VAL A 219 13.92 21.70 -14.22
N SER A 220 13.74 22.60 -13.25
CA SER A 220 12.76 22.40 -12.17
C SER A 220 11.33 22.51 -12.66
N ASP A 221 10.45 21.75 -12.06
CA ASP A 221 9.03 21.88 -12.27
C ASP A 221 8.49 23.28 -11.91
N PRO A 222 7.42 23.73 -12.57
CA PRO A 222 6.74 24.94 -12.19
C PRO A 222 6.21 24.87 -10.74
N VAL A 223 6.27 25.99 -10.03
CA VAL A 223 5.77 26.10 -8.66
C VAL A 223 4.33 25.56 -8.57
N HIS A 224 4.07 24.66 -7.64
CA HIS A 224 2.80 23.94 -7.41
C HIS A 224 2.39 22.90 -8.46
N ARG A 225 3.25 22.53 -9.37
CA ARG A 225 3.03 21.40 -10.30
C ARG A 225 4.21 20.45 -10.23
N ASP A 226 4.06 19.40 -9.45
CA ASP A 226 5.00 18.31 -9.37
C ASP A 226 4.56 17.26 -10.42
N TYR A 227 5.23 17.25 -11.56
CA TYR A 227 4.96 16.44 -12.74
C TYR A 227 6.07 15.40 -12.93
N ILE A 228 5.70 14.14 -13.03
CA ILE A 228 6.63 13.05 -13.29
C ILE A 228 6.52 12.68 -14.78
N ALA A 229 7.50 13.09 -15.56
CA ALA A 229 7.49 12.83 -17.00
C ALA A 229 7.68 11.34 -17.30
N PRO A 230 6.92 10.76 -18.25
CA PRO A 230 7.22 9.44 -18.80
C PRO A 230 8.65 9.39 -19.37
N ALA A 231 9.31 8.24 -19.21
CA ALA A 231 10.69 8.06 -19.70
C ALA A 231 10.86 8.41 -21.19
N GLU A 232 9.86 8.18 -22.02
CA GLU A 232 9.85 8.53 -23.43
C GLU A 232 9.88 10.05 -23.67
N GLU A 233 9.14 10.81 -22.87
CA GLU A 233 9.11 12.28 -22.92
C GLU A 233 10.48 12.85 -22.53
N SER A 234 11.04 12.39 -21.40
CA SER A 234 12.38 12.78 -20.94
C SER A 234 13.47 12.37 -21.92
N LEU A 235 13.31 11.24 -22.61
CA LEU A 235 14.22 10.81 -23.69
C LEU A 235 14.19 11.77 -24.88
N GLY A 236 13.03 12.33 -25.23
CA GLY A 236 12.87 13.27 -26.34
C GLY A 236 13.55 14.62 -26.08
N THR A 237 13.64 15.05 -24.83
CA THR A 237 14.09 16.38 -24.43
C THR A 237 15.45 16.40 -23.74
N PHE A 238 15.82 15.34 -23.04
CA PHE A 238 16.95 15.26 -22.10
C PHE A 238 16.97 16.41 -21.09
N CYS A 239 15.80 16.82 -20.63
CA CYS A 239 15.66 17.82 -19.57
C CYS A 239 14.52 17.47 -18.62
N GLY A 240 14.61 17.97 -17.41
CA GLY A 240 13.67 17.76 -16.32
C GLY A 240 14.37 17.88 -14.96
N ASP A 241 13.67 17.56 -13.91
CA ASP A 241 14.24 17.57 -12.57
C ASP A 241 14.79 16.20 -12.13
N CYS A 242 14.95 15.98 -10.83
CA CYS A 242 15.53 14.74 -10.31
C CYS A 242 14.61 13.53 -10.52
N ASP A 243 13.30 13.73 -10.50
CA ASP A 243 12.29 12.68 -10.71
C ASP A 243 12.35 12.17 -12.16
N ASP A 244 12.37 13.08 -13.12
CA ASP A 244 12.42 12.78 -14.56
C ASP A 244 13.71 12.08 -14.96
N TYR A 245 14.86 12.55 -14.43
CA TYR A 245 16.14 11.89 -14.63
C TYR A 245 16.11 10.45 -14.11
N SER A 246 15.59 10.29 -12.89
CA SER A 246 15.56 8.99 -12.24
C SER A 246 14.66 7.99 -12.96
N VAL A 247 13.52 8.45 -13.45
CA VAL A 247 12.58 7.69 -14.27
C VAL A 247 13.21 7.25 -15.59
N LEU A 248 13.86 8.18 -16.31
CA LEU A 248 14.52 7.86 -17.58
C LEU A 248 15.66 6.86 -17.38
N MET A 249 16.52 7.09 -16.38
CA MET A 249 17.65 6.20 -16.07
C MET A 249 17.16 4.79 -15.73
N ALA A 250 16.13 4.69 -14.85
CA ALA A 250 15.55 3.41 -14.47
C ALA A 250 14.96 2.68 -15.69
N ALA A 251 14.16 3.35 -16.51
CA ALA A 251 13.56 2.77 -17.70
C ALA A 251 14.61 2.27 -18.71
N CYS A 252 15.66 3.04 -18.92
CA CYS A 252 16.73 2.65 -19.84
C CYS A 252 17.48 1.41 -19.36
N ILE A 253 17.85 1.35 -18.10
CA ILE A 253 18.61 0.22 -17.54
C ILE A 253 17.74 -1.04 -17.45
N THR A 254 16.50 -0.93 -16.99
CA THR A 254 15.58 -2.09 -16.89
C THR A 254 15.24 -2.64 -18.28
N SER A 255 15.16 -1.79 -19.30
CA SER A 255 14.89 -2.22 -20.67
C SER A 255 15.93 -3.18 -21.26
N ILE A 256 17.14 -3.20 -20.70
CA ILE A 256 18.25 -4.11 -21.09
C ILE A 256 18.60 -5.13 -19.99
N GLY A 257 17.71 -5.33 -19.00
CA GLY A 257 17.79 -6.38 -17.99
C GLY A 257 18.53 -6.00 -16.71
N GLY A 258 18.82 -4.74 -16.46
CA GLY A 258 19.34 -4.26 -15.17
C GLY A 258 18.23 -4.13 -14.13
N THR A 259 18.56 -4.32 -12.86
CA THR A 259 17.63 -4.11 -11.75
C THR A 259 17.90 -2.75 -11.12
N VAL A 260 16.90 -1.90 -11.09
CA VAL A 260 16.99 -0.52 -10.60
C VAL A 260 15.94 -0.25 -9.54
N ARG A 261 16.27 0.56 -8.57
CA ARG A 261 15.32 1.15 -7.63
C ARG A 261 15.45 2.66 -7.59
N LEU A 262 14.37 3.34 -7.29
CA LEU A 262 14.36 4.77 -6.99
C LEU A 262 14.46 4.96 -5.48
N VAL A 263 15.34 5.85 -5.06
CA VAL A 263 15.54 6.22 -3.66
C VAL A 263 15.08 7.65 -3.48
N ARG A 264 14.23 7.87 -2.46
CA ARG A 264 13.76 9.19 -2.09
C ARG A 264 14.36 9.63 -0.76
N THR A 265 14.91 10.82 -0.76
CA THR A 265 15.27 11.59 0.43
C THR A 265 14.24 12.67 0.70
N GLU A 266 14.50 13.62 1.58
CA GLU A 266 13.57 14.71 1.88
C GLU A 266 13.33 15.63 0.68
N THR A 267 14.38 15.89 -0.10
CA THR A 267 14.36 16.88 -1.19
C THR A 267 14.80 16.34 -2.55
N HIS A 268 15.11 15.06 -2.66
CA HIS A 268 15.74 14.50 -3.86
C HIS A 268 15.29 13.06 -4.13
N VAL A 269 15.16 12.71 -5.41
CA VAL A 269 14.96 11.35 -5.90
C VAL A 269 16.12 10.98 -6.82
N TYR A 270 16.68 9.78 -6.66
CA TYR A 270 17.76 9.30 -7.51
C TYR A 270 17.66 7.79 -7.75
N PRO A 271 18.20 7.29 -8.88
CA PRO A 271 18.18 5.87 -9.20
C PRO A 271 19.39 5.16 -8.61
N GLU A 272 19.22 3.90 -8.21
CA GLU A 272 20.30 3.01 -7.81
C GLU A 272 20.24 1.71 -8.61
N LEU A 273 21.40 1.23 -9.03
CA LEU A 273 21.60 -0.03 -9.74
C LEU A 273 21.97 -1.15 -8.77
N LYS A 274 21.27 -2.29 -8.84
CA LYS A 274 21.62 -3.50 -8.10
C LYS A 274 22.93 -4.12 -8.62
N ILE A 275 23.78 -4.51 -7.70
CA ILE A 275 24.97 -5.30 -7.97
C ILE A 275 24.76 -6.69 -7.37
N GLU A 276 25.00 -7.74 -8.16
CA GLU A 276 24.64 -9.13 -7.84
C GLU A 276 25.28 -9.63 -6.55
N ASN A 277 26.56 -9.28 -6.29
CA ASN A 277 27.29 -9.77 -5.14
C ASN A 277 28.47 -8.89 -4.76
N LYS A 278 29.13 -9.19 -3.63
CA LYS A 278 30.29 -8.44 -3.12
C LYS A 278 31.53 -8.51 -4.03
N GLU A 279 31.69 -9.57 -4.81
CA GLU A 279 32.80 -9.69 -5.77
C GLU A 279 32.57 -8.82 -6.97
N ASP A 280 31.36 -8.81 -7.50
CA ASP A 280 30.98 -7.88 -8.56
C ASP A 280 31.08 -6.43 -8.10
N TYR A 281 30.76 -6.13 -6.84
CA TYR A 281 30.94 -4.78 -6.31
C TYR A 281 32.43 -4.35 -6.32
N LYS A 282 33.35 -5.26 -5.98
CA LYS A 282 34.81 -4.97 -6.09
C LYS A 282 35.21 -4.71 -7.52
N LEU A 283 34.70 -5.54 -8.46
CA LEU A 283 34.92 -5.37 -9.90
C LEU A 283 34.37 -4.03 -10.38
N VAL A 284 33.13 -3.71 -10.05
CA VAL A 284 32.45 -2.47 -10.44
C VAL A 284 33.19 -1.24 -9.91
N LYS A 285 33.63 -1.25 -8.66
CA LYS A 285 34.49 -0.17 -8.13
C LYS A 285 35.75 0.03 -8.95
N ASN A 286 36.40 -1.06 -9.35
CA ASN A 286 37.61 -0.99 -10.18
C ASN A 286 37.29 -0.44 -11.58
N LEU A 287 36.20 -0.91 -12.20
CA LEU A 287 35.71 -0.42 -13.48
C LEU A 287 35.47 1.10 -13.44
N ILE A 288 34.70 1.58 -12.46
CA ILE A 288 34.37 3.00 -12.33
C ILE A 288 35.63 3.83 -12.13
N ARG A 289 36.45 3.49 -11.13
CA ARG A 289 37.59 4.34 -10.70
C ARG A 289 38.74 4.34 -11.66
N ASN A 290 39.06 3.19 -12.27
CA ASN A 290 40.33 3.00 -12.97
C ASN A 290 40.15 2.90 -14.48
N GLN A 291 38.94 2.66 -14.99
CA GLN A 291 38.72 2.43 -16.42
C GLN A 291 37.71 3.40 -17.04
N LEU A 292 36.46 3.40 -16.53
CA LEU A 292 35.35 4.07 -17.21
C LEU A 292 35.28 5.57 -16.90
N PHE A 293 35.40 5.91 -15.60
CA PHE A 293 35.31 7.29 -15.09
C PHE A 293 36.59 7.76 -14.42
N SER A 294 37.76 7.24 -14.85
CA SER A 294 39.05 7.49 -14.21
C SER A 294 39.42 8.98 -14.13
N LYS A 295 38.93 9.82 -15.03
CA LYS A 295 39.16 11.27 -15.01
C LYS A 295 38.50 11.94 -13.79
N VAL A 296 37.33 11.50 -13.38
CA VAL A 296 36.55 12.14 -12.31
C VAL A 296 36.48 11.31 -11.01
N ALA A 297 36.59 9.98 -11.08
CA ALA A 297 36.40 9.07 -9.94
C ALA A 297 37.68 8.43 -9.39
N ARG A 298 38.89 8.62 -9.99
CA ARG A 298 40.12 7.85 -9.70
C ARG A 298 40.51 7.77 -8.22
N LYS A 299 40.37 8.83 -7.47
CA LYS A 299 40.74 8.90 -6.05
C LYS A 299 39.50 9.01 -5.14
N LYS A 300 38.31 8.97 -5.70
CA LYS A 300 37.08 9.18 -4.94
C LYS A 300 36.56 7.86 -4.37
N ARG A 301 35.81 7.96 -3.28
CA ARG A 301 35.08 6.83 -2.71
C ARG A 301 33.88 6.52 -3.61
N ILE A 302 33.60 5.21 -3.80
CA ILE A 302 32.36 4.75 -4.44
C ILE A 302 31.38 4.41 -3.33
N TYR A 303 30.25 5.09 -3.33
CA TYR A 303 29.18 4.95 -2.35
C TYR A 303 28.14 3.95 -2.84
N CYS A 304 27.62 3.17 -1.91
CA CYS A 304 26.54 2.22 -2.14
C CYS A 304 25.68 2.10 -0.90
N HIS A 305 24.47 1.67 -1.06
CA HIS A 305 23.65 1.17 0.04
C HIS A 305 23.67 -0.37 0.04
N GLU A 306 23.58 -0.96 1.22
CA GLU A 306 23.29 -2.38 1.42
C GLU A 306 21.92 -2.47 2.08
N ASP A 307 21.00 -3.22 1.48
CA ASP A 307 19.65 -3.36 2.01
C ASP A 307 19.54 -4.46 3.07
N GLY A 308 18.33 -4.65 3.61
CA GLY A 308 18.06 -5.63 4.65
C GLY A 308 18.28 -7.10 4.24
N TYR A 309 18.49 -7.38 2.96
CA TYR A 309 18.81 -8.69 2.40
C TYR A 309 20.30 -8.85 2.09
N GLY A 310 21.09 -7.78 2.23
CA GLY A 310 22.51 -7.76 1.87
C GLY A 310 22.75 -7.49 0.39
N ASP A 311 21.74 -7.08 -0.37
CA ASP A 311 21.88 -6.63 -1.74
C ASP A 311 22.58 -5.27 -1.79
N ILE A 312 23.49 -5.12 -2.74
CA ILE A 312 24.32 -3.91 -2.89
C ILE A 312 23.75 -3.06 -4.01
N TRP A 313 23.57 -1.75 -3.74
CA TRP A 313 22.96 -0.80 -4.63
C TRP A 313 23.90 0.39 -4.86
N ILE A 314 24.26 0.66 -6.10
CA ILE A 314 25.14 1.77 -6.48
C ILE A 314 24.34 2.96 -6.95
N ASN A 315 24.65 4.13 -6.42
CA ASN A 315 24.11 5.42 -6.80
C ASN A 315 24.37 5.73 -8.27
N LEU A 316 23.34 6.11 -9.02
CA LEU A 316 23.41 6.58 -10.40
C LEU A 316 22.95 8.03 -10.56
N ASP A 317 23.01 8.81 -9.49
CA ASP A 317 22.66 10.22 -9.54
C ASP A 317 23.60 11.02 -10.50
N TYR A 318 23.08 12.07 -11.09
CA TYR A 318 23.81 12.93 -12.05
C TYR A 318 24.68 13.98 -11.38
N THR A 319 24.54 14.24 -10.09
CA THR A 319 25.12 15.40 -9.38
C THR A 319 26.65 15.49 -9.47
N ASP A 320 27.35 14.37 -9.42
CA ASP A 320 28.82 14.31 -9.47
C ASP A 320 29.38 13.71 -10.77
N HIS A 321 28.52 13.37 -11.74
CA HIS A 321 28.87 12.89 -13.09
C HIS A 321 29.66 11.56 -13.13
N TYR A 322 29.51 10.68 -12.13
CA TYR A 322 30.02 9.30 -12.15
C TYR A 322 29.19 8.39 -11.25
N PRO A 323 29.02 7.12 -11.62
CA PRO A 323 28.27 6.15 -10.81
C PRO A 323 28.93 5.90 -9.45
N GLY A 324 28.13 5.80 -8.38
CA GLY A 324 28.63 5.65 -7.01
C GLY A 324 29.20 6.93 -6.42
N ALA A 325 28.81 8.07 -6.90
CA ALA A 325 29.12 9.37 -6.34
C ALA A 325 28.53 9.52 -4.92
N LYS A 326 28.97 10.56 -4.21
CA LYS A 326 28.44 10.85 -2.87
C LYS A 326 26.94 11.13 -2.94
N PHE A 327 26.18 10.60 -1.99
CA PHE A 327 24.76 10.92 -1.87
C PHE A 327 24.57 12.40 -1.56
N LEU A 328 23.59 13.02 -2.20
CA LEU A 328 23.25 14.42 -1.95
C LEU A 328 22.66 14.60 -0.54
N ALA A 329 21.90 13.59 -0.07
CA ALA A 329 21.40 13.49 1.30
C ALA A 329 21.53 12.04 1.77
N ASP A 330 21.95 11.84 3.02
CA ASP A 330 22.24 10.51 3.58
C ASP A 330 20.95 9.80 4.09
N ASP A 331 19.88 10.55 4.37
CA ASP A 331 18.65 10.02 4.97
C ASP A 331 17.68 9.48 3.90
N VAL A 332 17.73 8.16 3.71
CA VAL A 332 16.76 7.44 2.85
C VAL A 332 15.40 7.40 3.55
N ILE A 333 14.41 8.06 2.96
CA ILE A 333 13.03 8.07 3.47
C ILE A 333 12.23 6.88 2.92
N SER A 334 12.34 6.62 1.63
CA SER A 334 11.61 5.54 0.96
C SER A 334 12.32 5.04 -0.29
N VAL A 335 12.00 3.81 -0.66
CA VAL A 335 12.61 3.13 -1.80
C VAL A 335 11.51 2.48 -2.64
N LEU A 336 11.61 2.58 -3.96
CA LEU A 336 10.71 1.98 -4.94
C LEU A 336 11.51 1.16 -5.95
N GLU A 337 11.38 -0.17 -5.93
CA GLU A 337 11.96 -1.02 -6.97
C GLU A 337 11.14 -0.89 -8.26
N ILE A 338 11.85 -0.77 -9.38
CA ILE A 338 11.25 -0.71 -10.71
C ILE A 338 11.30 -2.14 -11.30
N PRO A 339 10.13 -2.71 -11.67
CA PRO A 339 10.00 -4.09 -12.12
C PRO A 339 10.62 -4.36 -13.52
#